data_4a0b3a32e357f39e87f5b8fb8189f7b4
#
_entry.id   4a0b3a32e357f39e87f5b8fb8189f7b4
#
_cell.length_a   1.000
_cell.length_b   1.000
_cell.length_c   1.000
_cell.angle_alpha   90.00
_cell.angle_beta   90.00
_cell.angle_gamma   90.00
#
_symmetry.space_group_name_H-M   'P 1'
#
loop_
_entity.id
_entity.type
_entity.pdbx_description
1 polymer ?
#
loop_
_entity_poly.entity_id
_entity_poly.type
_entity_poly.pdbx_seq_one_letter_code
_entity_poly.pdbx_strand_id
1 'polypeptide(L)'
;MIGWLPNEPNVHDVPGNNIVLTGQNFVSNNPLTAEPNDTATTGAFVPFNTTTIPGQMIQGNIKCNGCIISTNLDGSDLKVVGWGFRNPTGLAFNEEGKLFAVSHGADQRGNRPIANDNDKLYDVKLNETAFYGWPDFFGNAEPVTDPKFISPRGGDKPLQFLMQNHPTVEKPFALFEPLHASGIQLAFANESFGFPGEAFVAQMGTDAPISRPLPPPGEMIGQNIVYVNIDNKTITDFLTLKNTTTSFRPTDVVFGQNGNALYVVDWGNLSFTENPPTTPKTGVVWKITQTTTTQK
;
A
#
# COMPACT_ATOMS: atom_id res chain seq x y z
N MET A 1 7.52 5.80 3.27
CA MET A 1 8.88 5.82 3.80
C MET A 1 9.57 6.90 3.01
N ILE A 2 10.05 7.95 3.61
CA ILE A 2 10.98 8.85 2.94
C ILE A 2 12.25 8.02 2.92
N GLY A 3 12.50 7.41 1.75
CA GLY A 3 13.26 6.20 1.73
C GLY A 3 14.74 6.40 1.59
N TRP A 4 15.46 5.94 2.55
CA TRP A 4 16.84 5.52 2.38
C TRP A 4 17.02 4.12 2.97
N LEU A 5 17.96 3.38 2.41
CA LEU A 5 18.39 2.10 2.95
C LEU A 5 19.71 2.30 3.67
N PRO A 6 19.92 1.70 4.86
CA PRO A 6 21.14 1.89 5.64
C PRO A 6 22.44 1.60 4.88
N ASN A 7 22.38 0.65 3.95
CA ASN A 7 23.54 0.26 3.12
C ASN A 7 23.60 1.00 1.77
N GLU A 8 22.60 1.83 1.45
CA GLU A 8 22.47 2.53 0.18
C GLU A 8 22.03 3.97 0.42
N PRO A 9 22.88 4.82 1.02
CA PRO A 9 22.50 6.18 1.45
C PRO A 9 22.12 7.11 0.29
N ASN A 10 22.49 6.77 -0.94
CA ASN A 10 22.13 7.53 -2.13
C ASN A 10 20.72 7.18 -2.68
N VAL A 11 20.12 6.08 -2.23
CA VAL A 11 18.76 5.72 -2.63
C VAL A 11 17.77 6.59 -1.87
N HIS A 12 16.91 7.30 -2.59
CA HIS A 12 15.88 8.17 -2.03
C HIS A 12 14.63 8.12 -2.90
N ASP A 13 13.54 8.63 -2.38
CA ASP A 13 12.29 8.71 -3.13
C ASP A 13 12.43 9.71 -4.30
N VAL A 14 11.88 9.34 -5.44
CA VAL A 14 11.90 10.15 -6.68
C VAL A 14 10.45 10.38 -7.10
N PRO A 15 9.99 11.64 -7.27
CA PRO A 15 8.62 11.92 -7.66
C PRO A 15 8.37 11.65 -9.14
N GLY A 16 7.11 11.39 -9.52
CA GLY A 16 6.72 11.18 -10.93
C GLY A 16 6.56 12.47 -11.73
N ASN A 17 6.55 13.62 -11.06
CA ASN A 17 6.48 14.94 -11.69
C ASN A 17 7.35 15.93 -10.89
N ASN A 18 7.65 17.08 -11.47
CA ASN A 18 8.39 18.14 -10.78
C ASN A 18 7.59 18.62 -9.56
N ILE A 19 8.27 18.73 -8.42
CA ILE A 19 7.69 19.22 -7.17
C ILE A 19 8.54 20.32 -6.57
N VAL A 20 7.92 21.19 -5.77
CA VAL A 20 8.59 22.24 -5.01
C VAL A 20 8.41 21.95 -3.53
N LEU A 21 9.52 21.91 -2.78
CA LEU A 21 9.54 21.50 -1.39
C LEU A 21 9.26 22.65 -0.43
N THR A 22 8.64 22.33 0.71
CA THR A 22 8.50 23.25 1.85
C THR A 22 9.80 23.47 2.62
N GLY A 23 10.80 22.58 2.40
CA GLY A 23 12.08 22.62 3.10
C GLY A 23 12.05 21.94 4.47
N GLN A 24 11.04 21.13 4.77
CA GLN A 24 11.01 20.36 6.00
C GLN A 24 12.11 19.30 6.02
N ASN A 25 12.87 19.27 7.13
CA ASN A 25 13.95 18.31 7.36
C ASN A 25 13.68 17.51 8.63
N PHE A 26 14.19 16.28 8.68
CA PHE A 26 13.98 15.32 9.74
C PHE A 26 15.31 14.88 10.34
N VAL A 27 15.39 14.86 11.65
CA VAL A 27 16.55 14.34 12.39
C VAL A 27 16.31 12.86 12.71
N SER A 28 17.29 12.04 12.44
CA SER A 28 17.29 10.61 12.76
C SER A 28 18.63 10.18 13.33
N ASN A 29 18.67 9.04 13.99
CA ASN A 29 19.94 8.39 14.30
C ASN A 29 20.70 8.12 12.99
N ASN A 30 22.01 8.23 13.04
CA ASN A 30 22.88 7.92 11.91
C ASN A 30 23.37 6.47 11.96
N PRO A 31 22.78 5.54 11.19
CA PRO A 31 23.21 4.14 11.23
C PRO A 31 24.50 3.88 10.43
N LEU A 32 25.05 4.89 9.76
CA LEU A 32 26.29 4.76 9.01
C LEU A 32 27.54 4.96 9.89
N THR A 33 27.34 5.36 11.14
CA THR A 33 28.42 5.52 12.14
C THR A 33 28.21 4.56 13.29
N ALA A 34 29.27 4.21 13.99
CA ALA A 34 29.22 3.38 15.19
C ALA A 34 28.91 4.19 16.46
N GLU A 35 28.76 5.51 16.34
CA GLU A 35 28.54 6.41 17.47
C GLU A 35 27.08 6.40 17.90
N PRO A 36 26.74 6.00 19.14
CA PRO A 36 25.36 5.77 19.59
C PRO A 36 24.45 7.02 19.54
N ASN A 37 25.03 8.21 19.58
CA ASN A 37 24.30 9.48 19.63
C ASN A 37 24.51 10.33 18.38
N ASP A 38 25.12 9.77 17.33
CA ASP A 38 25.28 10.51 16.09
C ASP A 38 23.94 10.60 15.35
N THR A 39 23.66 11.77 14.82
CA THR A 39 22.42 12.08 14.12
C THR A 39 22.68 12.64 12.74
N ALA A 40 21.76 12.34 11.84
CA ALA A 40 21.73 12.90 10.50
C ALA A 40 20.45 13.72 10.30
N THR A 41 20.54 14.78 9.49
CA THR A 41 19.40 15.59 9.11
C THR A 41 19.12 15.41 7.62
N THR A 42 17.94 14.88 7.29
CA THR A 42 17.57 14.53 5.92
C THR A 42 16.25 15.18 5.53
N GLY A 43 16.22 15.84 4.37
CA GLY A 43 15.02 16.38 3.76
C GLY A 43 14.21 15.34 2.98
N ALA A 44 13.08 15.76 2.44
CA ALA A 44 12.26 14.92 1.58
C ALA A 44 12.88 14.81 0.17
N PHE A 45 12.79 13.64 -0.46
CA PHE A 45 13.21 13.40 -1.86
C PHE A 45 14.68 13.69 -2.16
N VAL A 46 15.54 13.56 -1.17
CA VAL A 46 17.00 13.74 -1.31
C VAL A 46 17.75 12.60 -0.61
N PRO A 47 19.02 12.35 -0.97
CA PRO A 47 19.83 11.34 -0.32
C PRO A 47 19.95 11.56 1.19
N PHE A 48 20.20 10.46 1.93
CA PHE A 48 20.41 10.48 3.37
C PHE A 48 21.46 11.53 3.77
N ASN A 49 21.23 12.21 4.88
CA ASN A 49 22.07 13.28 5.42
C ASN A 49 22.22 14.49 4.47
N THR A 50 21.21 14.72 3.64
CA THR A 50 21.13 15.92 2.77
C THR A 50 19.91 16.73 3.19
N THR A 51 20.10 18.01 3.46
CA THR A 51 19.01 18.93 3.82
C THR A 51 18.36 19.55 2.60
N THR A 52 17.12 19.97 2.74
CA THR A 52 16.36 20.71 1.75
C THR A 52 15.98 22.10 2.26
N ILE A 53 15.72 23.03 1.38
CA ILE A 53 15.28 24.39 1.70
C ILE A 53 13.90 24.69 1.08
N PRO A 54 13.14 25.65 1.64
CA PRO A 54 11.90 26.10 1.05
C PRO A 54 12.10 26.60 -0.39
N GLY A 55 11.22 26.18 -1.29
CA GLY A 55 11.31 26.55 -2.71
C GLY A 55 12.26 25.66 -3.54
N GLN A 56 12.94 24.69 -2.93
CA GLN A 56 13.79 23.76 -3.68
C GLN A 56 12.94 22.91 -4.62
N MET A 57 13.30 22.89 -5.89
CA MET A 57 12.70 22.05 -6.90
C MET A 57 13.36 20.67 -6.92
N ILE A 58 12.55 19.62 -6.94
CA ILE A 58 12.96 18.24 -7.23
C ILE A 58 12.38 17.88 -8.59
N GLN A 59 13.22 17.42 -9.49
CA GLN A 59 12.77 16.97 -10.80
C GLN A 59 12.09 15.60 -10.73
N GLY A 60 10.97 15.50 -11.42
CA GLY A 60 10.29 14.22 -11.63
C GLY A 60 11.09 13.30 -12.54
N ASN A 61 10.89 12.01 -12.37
CA ASN A 61 11.51 11.00 -13.21
C ASN A 61 10.46 9.94 -13.58
N ILE A 62 10.58 9.38 -14.78
CA ILE A 62 9.72 8.29 -15.23
C ILE A 62 9.91 7.01 -14.40
N LYS A 63 11.13 6.79 -13.87
CA LYS A 63 11.45 5.74 -12.91
C LYS A 63 11.26 6.26 -11.48
N CYS A 64 10.04 6.63 -11.15
CA CYS A 64 9.67 7.19 -9.86
C CYS A 64 9.25 6.11 -8.85
N ASN A 65 9.26 6.48 -7.58
CA ASN A 65 8.76 5.64 -6.50
C ASN A 65 7.26 5.87 -6.30
N GLY A 66 6.52 4.80 -5.95
CA GLY A 66 5.07 4.89 -5.78
C GLY A 66 4.37 5.38 -7.06
N CYS A 67 4.78 4.84 -8.20
CA CYS A 67 4.23 5.14 -9.51
C CYS A 67 3.68 3.89 -10.18
N ILE A 68 2.68 4.09 -11.02
CA ILE A 68 2.24 3.13 -12.03
C ILE A 68 2.76 3.63 -13.37
N ILE A 69 3.46 2.78 -14.08
CA ILE A 69 4.04 3.08 -15.39
C ILE A 69 3.50 2.12 -16.44
N SER A 70 3.36 2.60 -17.67
CA SER A 70 3.05 1.79 -18.83
C SER A 70 4.22 1.78 -19.81
N THR A 71 4.31 0.73 -20.61
CA THR A 71 5.31 0.56 -21.65
C THR A 71 4.75 -0.33 -22.76
N ASN A 72 5.29 -0.25 -23.96
CA ASN A 72 5.05 -1.23 -24.99
C ASN A 72 5.61 -2.60 -24.61
N LEU A 73 5.17 -3.67 -25.27
CA LEU A 73 5.64 -5.04 -24.99
C LEU A 73 7.15 -5.24 -25.20
N ASP A 74 7.77 -4.37 -25.99
CA ASP A 74 9.23 -4.37 -26.24
C ASP A 74 10.01 -3.50 -25.22
N GLY A 75 9.31 -2.91 -24.23
CA GLY A 75 9.90 -2.02 -23.23
C GLY A 75 10.06 -0.56 -23.67
N SER A 76 9.67 -0.24 -24.91
CA SER A 76 9.70 1.16 -25.40
C SER A 76 8.51 1.98 -24.89
N ASP A 77 8.54 3.29 -25.11
CA ASP A 77 7.47 4.25 -24.78
C ASP A 77 7.03 4.21 -23.31
N LEU A 78 8.02 4.20 -22.42
CA LEU A 78 7.78 4.22 -20.98
C LEU A 78 7.08 5.52 -20.55
N LYS A 79 5.96 5.42 -19.85
CA LYS A 79 5.15 6.57 -19.39
C LYS A 79 4.70 6.39 -17.95
N VAL A 80 4.66 7.49 -17.19
CA VAL A 80 3.99 7.53 -15.89
C VAL A 80 2.50 7.65 -16.12
N VAL A 81 1.74 6.65 -15.67
CA VAL A 81 0.26 6.64 -15.68
C VAL A 81 -0.28 7.36 -14.46
N GLY A 82 0.31 7.09 -13.29
CA GLY A 82 -0.07 7.73 -12.04
C GLY A 82 1.07 7.72 -11.04
N TRP A 83 1.13 8.71 -10.16
CA TRP A 83 2.16 8.86 -9.16
C TRP A 83 1.61 9.37 -7.83
N GLY A 84 2.43 9.31 -6.79
CA GLY A 84 1.99 9.70 -5.46
C GLY A 84 1.19 8.61 -4.75
N PHE A 85 1.36 7.36 -5.13
CA PHE A 85 0.97 6.22 -4.31
C PHE A 85 2.01 6.03 -3.20
N ARG A 86 1.57 5.58 -2.03
CA ARG A 86 2.52 5.27 -0.96
C ARG A 86 3.24 3.95 -1.23
N ASN A 87 2.49 2.89 -1.52
CA ASN A 87 3.02 1.56 -1.80
C ASN A 87 1.99 0.75 -2.61
N PRO A 88 1.89 0.98 -3.93
CA PRO A 88 1.01 0.20 -4.79
C PRO A 88 1.57 -1.23 -4.93
N THR A 89 0.76 -2.23 -4.62
CA THR A 89 1.16 -3.64 -4.55
C THR A 89 0.49 -4.51 -5.59
N GLY A 90 -0.77 -4.22 -5.91
CA GLY A 90 -1.57 -5.03 -6.82
C GLY A 90 -2.24 -4.19 -7.91
N LEU A 91 -2.31 -4.74 -9.12
CA LEU A 91 -2.95 -4.11 -10.29
C LEU A 91 -3.83 -5.14 -10.99
N ALA A 92 -5.04 -4.73 -11.39
CA ALA A 92 -5.88 -5.52 -12.28
C ALA A 92 -6.79 -4.64 -13.13
N PHE A 93 -7.05 -5.06 -14.36
CA PHE A 93 -8.10 -4.50 -15.19
C PHE A 93 -9.42 -5.22 -14.92
N ASN A 94 -10.50 -4.46 -14.85
CA ASN A 94 -11.84 -5.05 -14.91
C ASN A 94 -12.26 -5.30 -16.38
N GLU A 95 -13.43 -5.90 -16.57
CA GLU A 95 -13.98 -6.21 -17.92
C GLU A 95 -14.26 -4.96 -18.77
N GLU A 96 -14.47 -3.81 -18.14
CA GLU A 96 -14.65 -2.52 -18.82
C GLU A 96 -13.33 -1.86 -19.25
N GLY A 97 -12.19 -2.47 -18.94
CA GLY A 97 -10.85 -1.93 -19.23
C GLY A 97 -10.42 -0.82 -18.27
N LYS A 98 -11.09 -0.65 -17.12
CA LYS A 98 -10.62 0.23 -16.03
C LYS A 98 -9.53 -0.47 -15.23
N LEU A 99 -8.45 0.23 -14.95
CA LEU A 99 -7.36 -0.25 -14.12
C LEU A 99 -7.63 0.08 -12.65
N PHE A 100 -7.52 -0.93 -11.80
CA PHE A 100 -7.58 -0.74 -10.36
C PHE A 100 -6.23 -1.07 -9.71
N ALA A 101 -5.92 -0.33 -8.62
CA ALA A 101 -4.70 -0.51 -7.86
C ALA A 101 -4.99 -0.64 -6.37
N VAL A 102 -4.40 -1.64 -5.72
CA VAL A 102 -4.33 -1.72 -4.26
C VAL A 102 -3.07 -1.02 -3.79
N SER A 103 -3.17 -0.18 -2.77
CA SER A 103 -2.03 0.52 -2.17
C SER A 103 -2.12 0.53 -0.66
N HIS A 104 -1.02 0.20 0.00
CA HIS A 104 -0.95 0.28 1.46
C HIS A 104 -0.99 1.72 1.96
N GLY A 105 -1.66 1.93 3.08
CA GLY A 105 -1.62 3.16 3.86
C GLY A 105 -0.27 3.40 4.53
N ALA A 106 -0.08 4.58 5.07
CA ALA A 106 1.10 4.94 5.83
C ALA A 106 1.06 4.36 7.24
N ASP A 107 2.25 4.14 7.82
CA ASP A 107 2.40 3.56 9.15
C ASP A 107 2.83 4.60 10.19
N GLN A 108 2.57 4.32 11.45
CA GLN A 108 3.07 5.09 12.58
C GLN A 108 4.54 4.76 12.89
N ARG A 109 5.43 4.90 11.91
CA ARG A 109 6.86 4.60 12.03
C ARG A 109 7.73 5.59 11.24
N GLY A 110 9.04 5.53 11.49
CA GLY A 110 10.01 6.45 10.85
C GLY A 110 9.94 7.86 11.44
N ASN A 111 10.51 8.82 10.73
CA ASN A 111 10.66 10.19 11.21
C ASN A 111 9.43 11.08 10.94
N ARG A 112 8.47 10.58 10.17
CA ARG A 112 7.19 11.22 9.88
C ARG A 112 6.08 10.16 10.02
N PRO A 113 5.81 9.71 11.25
CA PRO A 113 4.78 8.71 11.50
C PRO A 113 3.39 9.29 11.23
N ILE A 114 2.57 8.55 10.49
CA ILE A 114 1.19 8.91 10.13
C ILE A 114 0.25 7.95 10.84
N ALA A 115 -0.72 8.48 11.57
CA ALA A 115 -1.81 7.70 12.15
C ALA A 115 -3.01 7.60 11.20
N ASN A 116 -3.86 6.62 11.40
CA ASN A 116 -5.18 6.51 10.79
C ASN A 116 -5.23 6.58 9.25
N ASP A 117 -4.20 6.07 8.57
CA ASP A 117 -4.20 5.97 7.11
C ASP A 117 -4.55 4.54 6.67
N ASN A 118 -5.71 4.39 6.02
CA ASN A 118 -6.20 3.11 5.52
C ASN A 118 -5.40 2.61 4.32
N ASP A 119 -5.38 1.30 4.12
CA ASP A 119 -5.09 0.72 2.81
C ASP A 119 -6.22 1.10 1.84
N LYS A 120 -5.91 1.19 0.56
CA LYS A 120 -6.79 1.82 -0.43
C LYS A 120 -6.93 0.98 -1.70
N LEU A 121 -8.12 1.00 -2.27
CA LEU A 121 -8.35 0.65 -3.66
C LEU A 121 -8.52 1.93 -4.48
N TYR A 122 -7.79 2.06 -5.57
CA TYR A 122 -7.91 3.18 -6.49
C TYR A 122 -8.46 2.73 -7.85
N ASP A 123 -9.33 3.54 -8.46
CA ASP A 123 -9.63 3.53 -9.89
C ASP A 123 -8.59 4.42 -10.58
N VAL A 124 -7.68 3.81 -11.33
CA VAL A 124 -6.51 4.48 -11.90
C VAL A 124 -6.86 5.16 -13.21
N LYS A 125 -6.62 6.46 -13.31
CA LYS A 125 -6.87 7.23 -14.53
C LYS A 125 -5.83 6.89 -15.60
N LEU A 126 -6.28 6.40 -16.76
CA LEU A 126 -5.39 5.99 -17.85
C LEU A 126 -5.12 7.08 -18.88
N ASN A 127 -5.96 8.12 -18.93
CA ASN A 127 -5.90 9.17 -19.96
C ASN A 127 -5.10 10.41 -19.53
N GLU A 128 -4.61 10.44 -18.30
CA GLU A 128 -3.85 11.54 -17.73
C GLU A 128 -2.88 11.03 -16.69
N THR A 129 -1.78 11.76 -16.46
CA THR A 129 -0.85 11.45 -15.36
C THR A 129 -1.40 12.00 -14.05
N ALA A 130 -2.19 11.19 -13.34
CA ALA A 130 -2.89 11.59 -12.12
C ALA A 130 -1.99 11.50 -10.87
N PHE A 131 -2.32 12.31 -9.85
CA PHE A 131 -1.65 12.34 -8.55
C PHE A 131 -2.54 11.74 -7.46
N TYR A 132 -2.00 10.76 -6.70
CA TYR A 132 -2.74 9.96 -5.72
C TYR A 132 -2.44 10.32 -4.27
N GLY A 133 -1.79 11.46 -4.03
CA GLY A 133 -1.76 12.17 -2.75
C GLY A 133 -0.50 12.02 -1.92
N TRP A 134 0.21 10.88 -1.97
CA TRP A 134 1.43 10.72 -1.17
C TRP A 134 2.54 11.69 -1.64
N PRO A 135 3.26 12.36 -0.73
CA PRO A 135 3.33 12.10 0.71
C PRO A 135 2.45 13.00 1.59
N ASP A 136 1.57 13.80 1.04
CA ASP A 136 0.91 14.89 1.77
C ASP A 136 -0.59 14.73 1.96
N PHE A 137 -1.20 13.70 1.33
CA PHE A 137 -2.62 13.37 1.50
C PHE A 137 -2.78 11.89 1.84
N PHE A 138 -3.69 11.62 2.80
CA PHE A 138 -3.92 10.29 3.36
C PHE A 138 -5.43 10.03 3.52
N GLY A 139 -5.80 8.82 3.98
CA GLY A 139 -7.21 8.46 4.15
C GLY A 139 -7.98 8.62 2.84
N ASN A 140 -9.08 9.37 2.86
CA ASN A 140 -9.89 9.66 1.68
C ASN A 140 -9.40 10.93 0.93
N ALA A 141 -8.09 11.00 0.65
CA ALA A 141 -7.40 12.15 0.06
C ALA A 141 -7.48 13.43 0.92
N GLU A 142 -7.37 13.27 2.22
CA GLU A 142 -7.39 14.37 3.18
C GLU A 142 -5.97 14.87 3.45
N PRO A 143 -5.79 16.18 3.68
CA PRO A 143 -4.47 16.75 3.89
C PRO A 143 -3.82 16.22 5.17
N VAL A 144 -2.52 15.98 5.13
CA VAL A 144 -1.75 15.49 6.29
C VAL A 144 -1.83 16.40 7.52
N THR A 145 -2.21 17.66 7.32
CA THR A 145 -2.40 18.62 8.39
C THR A 145 -3.68 18.38 9.22
N ASP A 146 -4.55 17.46 8.78
CA ASP A 146 -5.69 17.04 9.60
C ASP A 146 -5.18 16.38 10.90
N PRO A 147 -5.67 16.83 12.08
CA PRO A 147 -5.22 16.31 13.38
C PRO A 147 -5.34 14.78 13.54
N LYS A 148 -6.25 14.13 12.83
CA LYS A 148 -6.42 12.67 12.90
C LYS A 148 -5.18 11.88 12.48
N PHE A 149 -4.30 12.48 11.66
CA PHE A 149 -3.07 11.86 11.22
C PHE A 149 -1.89 12.03 12.18
N ILE A 150 -2.06 12.80 13.24
CA ILE A 150 -1.03 12.99 14.28
C ILE A 150 -0.83 11.67 15.01
N SER A 151 0.43 11.26 15.10
CA SER A 151 0.83 10.00 15.75
C SER A 151 1.52 10.26 17.07
N PRO A 152 1.14 9.56 18.16
CA PRO A 152 1.88 9.57 19.42
C PRO A 152 3.36 9.21 19.26
N ARG A 153 3.70 8.37 18.27
CA ARG A 153 5.11 8.05 17.96
C ARG A 153 5.90 9.24 17.42
N GLY A 154 5.24 10.26 16.89
CA GLY A 154 5.83 11.52 16.49
C GLY A 154 5.86 12.56 17.60
N GLY A 155 5.47 12.19 18.84
CA GLY A 155 5.36 13.10 19.99
C GLY A 155 4.19 14.05 19.84
N ASP A 156 3.10 13.61 19.24
CA ASP A 156 1.86 14.37 19.04
C ASP A 156 2.05 15.73 18.35
N LYS A 157 3.09 15.82 17.52
CA LYS A 157 3.38 17.05 16.79
C LYS A 157 2.51 17.15 15.54
N PRO A 158 1.96 18.34 15.24
CA PRO A 158 1.26 18.62 14.01
C PRO A 158 2.14 18.32 12.79
N LEU A 159 1.55 17.64 11.80
CA LEU A 159 2.22 17.36 10.55
C LEU A 159 2.11 18.54 9.59
N GLN A 160 3.09 18.68 8.71
CA GLN A 160 3.14 19.73 7.70
C GLN A 160 3.28 19.10 6.32
N PHE A 161 2.89 19.84 5.29
CA PHE A 161 3.15 19.45 3.91
C PHE A 161 4.65 19.42 3.60
N LEU A 162 5.05 18.46 2.79
CA LEU A 162 6.41 18.39 2.22
C LEU A 162 6.50 19.14 0.89
N MET A 163 5.40 19.25 0.17
CA MET A 163 5.31 19.98 -1.10
C MET A 163 4.57 21.30 -0.91
N GLN A 164 5.02 22.36 -1.58
CA GLN A 164 4.38 23.68 -1.53
C GLN A 164 3.11 23.72 -2.36
N ASN A 165 3.11 23.06 -3.52
CA ASN A 165 1.99 23.03 -4.46
C ASN A 165 1.65 21.56 -4.78
N HIS A 166 0.38 21.25 -4.80
CA HIS A 166 -0.11 19.93 -5.11
C HIS A 166 -0.93 19.96 -6.39
N PRO A 167 -0.77 18.96 -7.28
CA PRO A 167 -1.78 18.69 -8.30
C PRO A 167 -3.12 18.33 -7.66
N THR A 168 -4.17 18.31 -8.46
CA THR A 168 -5.45 17.72 -8.03
C THR A 168 -5.20 16.29 -7.53
N VAL A 169 -5.72 15.99 -6.34
CA VAL A 169 -5.52 14.67 -5.71
C VAL A 169 -6.68 13.76 -6.07
N GLU A 170 -6.38 12.60 -6.63
CA GLU A 170 -7.37 11.56 -6.89
C GLU A 170 -7.77 10.85 -5.59
N LYS A 171 -9.08 10.74 -5.38
CA LYS A 171 -9.62 10.05 -4.21
C LYS A 171 -9.56 8.54 -4.40
N PRO A 172 -9.34 7.78 -3.31
CA PRO A 172 -9.54 6.34 -3.34
C PRO A 172 -10.95 5.97 -3.81
N PHE A 173 -11.04 4.88 -4.53
CA PHE A 173 -12.31 4.25 -4.87
C PHE A 173 -12.99 3.68 -3.62
N ALA A 174 -12.20 2.99 -2.76
CA ALA A 174 -12.62 2.46 -1.47
C ALA A 174 -11.46 2.45 -0.47
N LEU A 175 -11.78 2.47 0.82
CA LEU A 175 -10.84 2.35 1.94
C LEU A 175 -11.06 1.00 2.61
N PHE A 176 -9.97 0.25 2.84
CA PHE A 176 -10.05 -1.01 3.56
C PHE A 176 -10.06 -0.78 5.07
N GLU A 177 -10.95 -1.52 5.74
CA GLU A 177 -11.04 -1.59 7.20
C GLU A 177 -10.82 -3.06 7.63
N PRO A 178 -10.20 -3.32 8.78
CA PRO A 178 -9.50 -2.34 9.63
C PRO A 178 -8.21 -1.82 9.01
N LEU A 179 -7.62 -0.80 9.63
CA LEU A 179 -6.32 -0.24 9.22
C LEU A 179 -5.26 -1.35 9.13
N HIS A 180 -4.39 -1.27 8.12
CA HIS A 180 -3.27 -2.21 7.92
C HIS A 180 -3.69 -3.65 7.60
N ALA A 181 -4.83 -3.82 6.94
CA ALA A 181 -5.26 -5.13 6.42
C ALA A 181 -4.27 -5.71 5.39
N SER A 182 -3.39 -4.88 4.87
CA SER A 182 -2.29 -5.24 3.97
C SER A 182 -2.78 -5.92 2.69
N GLY A 183 -3.61 -5.21 1.93
CA GLY A 183 -4.06 -5.66 0.62
C GLY A 183 -2.86 -5.79 -0.34
N ILE A 184 -2.65 -6.96 -0.94
CA ILE A 184 -1.48 -7.24 -1.77
C ILE A 184 -1.84 -7.29 -3.25
N GLN A 185 -2.82 -8.09 -3.63
CA GLN A 185 -3.21 -8.30 -5.03
C GLN A 185 -4.72 -8.38 -5.15
N LEU A 186 -5.22 -8.10 -6.35
CA LEU A 186 -6.64 -8.15 -6.67
C LEU A 186 -6.88 -8.87 -8.01
N ALA A 187 -8.08 -9.44 -8.14
CA ALA A 187 -8.59 -10.00 -9.38
C ALA A 187 -10.11 -9.77 -9.49
N PHE A 188 -10.60 -9.55 -10.70
CA PHE A 188 -12.03 -9.39 -10.95
C PHE A 188 -12.70 -10.73 -11.26
N ALA A 189 -13.81 -10.98 -10.59
CA ALA A 189 -14.64 -12.14 -10.83
C ALA A 189 -15.57 -11.91 -12.02
N ASN A 190 -15.88 -12.98 -12.72
CA ASN A 190 -16.89 -13.01 -13.78
C ASN A 190 -18.17 -13.72 -13.33
N GLU A 191 -19.16 -13.80 -14.20
CA GLU A 191 -20.44 -14.46 -13.95
C GLU A 191 -20.29 -15.93 -13.51
N SER A 192 -19.30 -16.65 -14.05
CA SER A 192 -19.08 -18.08 -13.76
C SER A 192 -18.73 -18.36 -12.30
N PHE A 193 -18.19 -17.37 -11.59
CA PHE A 193 -17.91 -17.46 -10.16
C PHE A 193 -19.08 -16.98 -9.28
N GLY A 194 -20.14 -16.40 -9.88
CA GLY A 194 -21.31 -15.90 -9.17
C GLY A 194 -21.14 -14.53 -8.49
N PHE A 195 -20.07 -13.80 -8.82
CA PHE A 195 -19.77 -12.45 -8.33
C PHE A 195 -19.38 -11.56 -9.50
N PRO A 196 -20.27 -11.31 -10.49
CA PRO A 196 -19.90 -10.65 -11.73
C PRO A 196 -19.39 -9.23 -11.48
N GLY A 197 -18.15 -8.95 -11.93
CA GLY A 197 -17.53 -7.64 -11.84
C GLY A 197 -16.96 -7.25 -10.47
N GLU A 198 -17.12 -8.09 -9.44
CA GLU A 198 -16.59 -7.83 -8.10
C GLU A 198 -15.06 -7.97 -8.06
N ALA A 199 -14.37 -7.07 -7.34
CA ALA A 199 -12.93 -7.16 -7.13
C ALA A 199 -12.60 -7.96 -5.87
N PHE A 200 -11.93 -9.10 -6.04
CA PHE A 200 -11.43 -9.91 -4.93
C PHE A 200 -10.03 -9.44 -4.55
N VAL A 201 -9.79 -9.20 -3.27
CA VAL A 201 -8.51 -8.66 -2.75
C VAL A 201 -7.94 -9.59 -1.69
N ALA A 202 -6.69 -10.01 -1.91
CA ALA A 202 -5.91 -10.73 -0.92
C ALA A 202 -5.38 -9.76 0.13
N GLN A 203 -5.73 -9.96 1.39
CA GLN A 203 -5.25 -9.17 2.52
C GLN A 203 -4.34 -10.02 3.40
N MET A 204 -3.03 -9.84 3.26
CA MET A 204 -2.01 -10.60 3.99
C MET A 204 -2.05 -10.34 5.49
N GLY A 205 -2.52 -9.16 5.88
CA GLY A 205 -2.61 -8.75 7.27
C GLY A 205 -1.26 -8.42 7.91
N THR A 206 -1.32 -8.01 9.16
CA THR A 206 -0.15 -7.74 9.98
C THR A 206 -0.27 -8.39 11.35
N ASP A 207 0.86 -8.85 11.90
CA ASP A 207 1.02 -9.30 13.27
C ASP A 207 2.03 -8.41 14.04
N ALA A 208 2.66 -7.48 13.35
CA ALA A 208 3.59 -6.56 13.96
C ALA A 208 2.85 -5.33 14.53
N PRO A 209 3.16 -4.92 15.77
CA PRO A 209 2.55 -3.74 16.40
C PRO A 209 3.17 -2.44 15.88
N ILE A 210 3.15 -2.24 14.55
CA ILE A 210 3.71 -1.03 13.91
C ILE A 210 2.76 0.16 13.97
N SER A 211 1.50 -0.07 14.35
CA SER A 211 0.48 0.96 14.45
C SER A 211 -0.36 0.83 15.74
N ARG A 212 -0.97 1.91 16.14
CA ARG A 212 -1.89 1.99 17.27
C ARG A 212 -3.24 2.58 16.81
N PRO A 213 -4.38 2.13 17.33
CA PRO A 213 -4.52 1.08 18.33
C PRO A 213 -4.18 -0.31 17.78
N LEU A 214 -3.70 -1.18 18.64
CA LEU A 214 -3.59 -2.61 18.32
C LEU A 214 -5.01 -3.21 18.28
N PRO A 215 -5.23 -4.24 17.46
CA PRO A 215 -6.48 -4.99 17.51
C PRO A 215 -6.66 -5.61 18.92
N PRO A 216 -7.90 -5.84 19.35
CA PRO A 216 -8.16 -6.60 20.56
C PRO A 216 -7.42 -7.94 20.55
N PRO A 217 -7.02 -8.46 21.73
CA PRO A 217 -6.35 -9.76 21.81
C PRO A 217 -7.17 -10.87 21.14
N GLY A 218 -6.55 -11.59 20.22
CA GLY A 218 -7.19 -12.67 19.44
C GLY A 218 -7.89 -12.22 18.16
N GLU A 219 -7.95 -10.94 17.88
CA GLU A 219 -8.38 -10.43 16.57
C GLU A 219 -7.18 -10.27 15.63
N MET A 220 -7.34 -10.80 14.42
CA MET A 220 -6.36 -10.65 13.35
C MET A 220 -6.77 -9.51 12.43
N ILE A 221 -5.81 -8.68 12.04
CA ILE A 221 -6.00 -7.64 11.04
C ILE A 221 -5.67 -8.24 9.68
N GLY A 222 -6.60 -8.19 8.73
CA GLY A 222 -6.46 -8.85 7.44
C GLY A 222 -6.44 -10.37 7.61
N GLN A 223 -5.56 -11.06 6.91
CA GLN A 223 -5.49 -12.53 6.87
C GLN A 223 -6.79 -13.13 6.33
N ASN A 224 -7.32 -12.50 5.30
CA ASN A 224 -8.58 -12.86 4.68
C ASN A 224 -8.57 -12.50 3.18
N ILE A 225 -9.58 -12.97 2.48
CA ILE A 225 -9.96 -12.45 1.18
C ILE A 225 -11.23 -11.64 1.38
N VAL A 226 -11.23 -10.42 0.88
CA VAL A 226 -12.44 -9.60 0.79
C VAL A 226 -12.86 -9.45 -0.67
N TYR A 227 -14.12 -9.16 -0.94
CA TYR A 227 -14.53 -8.64 -2.23
C TYR A 227 -15.11 -7.24 -2.10
N VAL A 228 -14.88 -6.44 -3.13
CA VAL A 228 -15.38 -5.07 -3.25
C VAL A 228 -16.42 -5.05 -4.35
N ASN A 229 -17.63 -4.67 -3.98
CA ASN A 229 -18.68 -4.40 -4.95
C ASN A 229 -18.38 -3.08 -5.66
N ILE A 230 -18.22 -3.13 -7.00
CA ILE A 230 -17.79 -1.98 -7.78
C ILE A 230 -18.88 -0.93 -7.92
N ASP A 231 -20.16 -1.32 -7.89
CA ASP A 231 -21.28 -0.39 -8.08
C ASP A 231 -21.52 0.48 -6.83
N ASN A 232 -21.57 -0.15 -5.65
CA ASN A 232 -21.91 0.51 -4.39
C ASN A 232 -20.72 0.72 -3.45
N LYS A 233 -19.52 0.24 -3.81
CA LYS A 233 -18.25 0.39 -3.09
C LYS A 233 -18.22 -0.30 -1.71
N THR A 234 -19.12 -1.26 -1.47
CA THR A 234 -19.10 -2.03 -0.23
C THR A 234 -18.00 -3.08 -0.25
N ILE A 235 -17.38 -3.29 0.91
CA ILE A 235 -16.35 -4.31 1.12
C ILE A 235 -16.93 -5.37 2.03
N THR A 236 -16.79 -6.64 1.65
CA THR A 236 -17.34 -7.77 2.37
C THR A 236 -16.30 -8.87 2.50
N ASP A 237 -16.21 -9.48 3.69
CA ASP A 237 -15.37 -10.66 3.90
C ASP A 237 -15.89 -11.83 3.05
N PHE A 238 -14.97 -12.42 2.26
CA PHE A 238 -15.27 -13.60 1.46
C PHE A 238 -14.74 -14.87 2.11
N LEU A 239 -13.49 -14.87 2.53
CA LEU A 239 -12.84 -16.04 3.12
C LEU A 239 -11.94 -15.61 4.28
N THR A 240 -12.22 -16.21 5.45
CA THR A 240 -11.35 -16.12 6.62
C THR A 240 -11.17 -17.52 7.17
N LEU A 241 -9.94 -17.97 7.35
CA LEU A 241 -9.66 -19.25 7.99
C LEU A 241 -9.65 -19.05 9.51
N LYS A 242 -10.68 -19.59 10.20
CA LYS A 242 -10.78 -19.55 11.66
C LYS A 242 -10.31 -20.88 12.27
N ASN A 243 -9.71 -20.82 13.46
CA ASN A 243 -9.31 -22.00 14.25
C ASN A 243 -8.31 -22.93 13.55
N THR A 244 -7.41 -22.40 12.77
CA THR A 244 -6.30 -23.15 12.19
C THR A 244 -5.03 -22.97 13.02
N THR A 245 -4.20 -23.99 13.07
CA THR A 245 -2.85 -23.91 13.68
C THR A 245 -1.85 -23.21 12.78
N THR A 246 -2.24 -22.89 11.56
CA THR A 246 -1.46 -22.21 10.54
C THR A 246 -2.04 -20.84 10.27
N SER A 247 -1.16 -19.87 10.12
CA SER A 247 -1.52 -18.52 9.69
C SER A 247 -2.01 -18.56 8.23
N PHE A 248 -3.07 -17.81 7.91
CA PHE A 248 -3.53 -17.59 6.54
C PHE A 248 -3.04 -16.22 6.07
N ARG A 249 -2.09 -16.22 5.15
CA ARG A 249 -1.41 -15.01 4.65
C ARG A 249 -1.57 -14.90 3.13
N PRO A 250 -2.78 -14.61 2.63
CA PRO A 250 -3.00 -14.53 1.18
C PRO A 250 -2.22 -13.35 0.59
N THR A 251 -1.46 -13.65 -0.44
CA THR A 251 -0.59 -12.69 -1.14
C THR A 251 -0.97 -12.49 -2.59
N ASP A 252 -1.71 -13.43 -3.16
CA ASP A 252 -2.18 -13.31 -4.53
C ASP A 252 -3.52 -14.01 -4.71
N VAL A 253 -4.32 -13.51 -5.64
CA VAL A 253 -5.60 -14.07 -6.07
C VAL A 253 -5.70 -14.01 -7.59
N VAL A 254 -6.14 -15.11 -8.21
CA VAL A 254 -6.36 -15.17 -9.65
C VAL A 254 -7.52 -16.09 -9.97
N PHE A 255 -8.37 -15.68 -10.90
CA PHE A 255 -9.41 -16.56 -11.44
C PHE A 255 -8.85 -17.49 -12.49
N GLY A 256 -9.27 -18.75 -12.45
CA GLY A 256 -8.94 -19.70 -13.50
C GLY A 256 -9.52 -19.29 -14.87
N GLN A 257 -8.96 -19.85 -15.93
CA GLN A 257 -9.31 -19.48 -17.32
C GLN A 257 -10.81 -19.51 -17.62
N ASN A 258 -11.57 -20.43 -16.99
CA ASN A 258 -13.03 -20.54 -17.17
C ASN A 258 -13.82 -19.71 -16.16
N GLY A 259 -13.14 -18.95 -15.29
CA GLY A 259 -13.75 -18.10 -14.26
C GLY A 259 -14.47 -18.82 -13.13
N ASN A 260 -14.52 -20.16 -13.10
CA ASN A 260 -15.30 -20.94 -12.13
C ASN A 260 -14.51 -21.35 -10.86
N ALA A 261 -13.27 -20.91 -10.74
CA ALA A 261 -12.43 -21.16 -9.58
C ALA A 261 -11.57 -19.94 -9.29
N LEU A 262 -11.44 -19.62 -8.00
CA LEU A 262 -10.47 -18.66 -7.48
C LEU A 262 -9.28 -19.43 -6.92
N TYR A 263 -8.08 -19.11 -7.37
CA TYR A 263 -6.84 -19.59 -6.80
C TYR A 263 -6.25 -18.52 -5.89
N VAL A 264 -5.77 -18.93 -4.73
CA VAL A 264 -5.19 -18.04 -3.72
C VAL A 264 -3.80 -18.55 -3.37
N VAL A 265 -2.81 -17.69 -3.48
CA VAL A 265 -1.46 -17.97 -2.96
C VAL A 265 -1.41 -17.54 -1.51
N ASP A 266 -1.16 -18.49 -0.63
CA ASP A 266 -0.99 -18.28 0.80
C ASP A 266 0.48 -18.44 1.17
N TRP A 267 1.07 -17.42 1.77
CA TRP A 267 2.46 -17.43 2.22
C TRP A 267 2.72 -18.48 3.32
N GLY A 268 1.69 -18.79 4.09
CA GLY A 268 1.77 -19.66 5.26
C GLY A 268 2.25 -18.92 6.51
N ASN A 269 3.01 -19.59 7.35
CA ASN A 269 3.45 -19.01 8.62
C ASN A 269 4.54 -17.95 8.39
N LEU A 270 4.18 -16.72 8.69
CA LEU A 270 5.06 -15.56 8.64
C LEU A 270 4.93 -14.82 9.98
N SER A 271 6.05 -14.62 10.66
CA SER A 271 6.15 -13.76 11.83
C SER A 271 7.22 -12.70 11.58
N PHE A 272 6.88 -11.45 11.82
CA PHE A 272 7.84 -10.35 11.71
C PHE A 272 8.70 -10.17 12.98
N THR A 273 8.43 -10.96 14.03
CA THR A 273 9.13 -10.93 15.31
C THR A 273 10.07 -12.11 15.51
N GLU A 274 9.98 -13.15 14.68
CA GLU A 274 10.82 -14.33 14.75
C GLU A 274 12.00 -14.29 13.78
N ASN A 275 13.03 -15.07 14.06
CA ASN A 275 14.18 -15.24 13.19
C ASN A 275 14.53 -16.74 13.04
N PRO A 276 14.36 -17.35 11.86
CA PRO A 276 13.89 -16.73 10.61
C PRO A 276 12.42 -16.31 10.66
N PRO A 277 12.02 -15.29 9.90
CA PRO A 277 10.66 -14.74 9.94
C PRO A 277 9.60 -15.65 9.34
N THR A 278 9.98 -16.74 8.70
CA THR A 278 9.08 -17.68 8.05
C THR A 278 9.36 -19.12 8.47
N THR A 279 8.30 -19.93 8.62
CA THR A 279 8.43 -21.37 8.77
C THR A 279 8.46 -22.01 7.37
N PRO A 280 9.56 -22.69 6.99
CA PRO A 280 9.68 -23.31 5.67
C PRO A 280 8.56 -24.34 5.40
N LYS A 281 8.13 -24.42 4.13
CA LYS A 281 7.15 -25.40 3.64
C LYS A 281 5.74 -25.24 4.22
N THR A 282 5.34 -24.05 4.62
CA THR A 282 3.99 -23.77 5.11
C THR A 282 3.10 -23.04 4.09
N GLY A 283 3.68 -22.55 2.97
CA GLY A 283 2.93 -21.93 1.89
C GLY A 283 2.02 -22.92 1.15
N VAL A 284 0.85 -22.46 0.75
CA VAL A 284 -0.20 -23.25 0.11
C VAL A 284 -0.79 -22.50 -1.06
N VAL A 285 -1.19 -23.20 -2.10
CA VAL A 285 -2.10 -22.68 -3.13
C VAL A 285 -3.47 -23.30 -2.94
N TRP A 286 -4.43 -22.47 -2.59
CA TRP A 286 -5.83 -22.86 -2.41
C TRP A 286 -6.57 -22.77 -3.73
N LYS A 287 -7.47 -23.73 -3.98
CA LYS A 287 -8.46 -23.66 -5.05
C LYS A 287 -9.86 -23.60 -4.43
N ILE A 288 -10.58 -22.54 -4.71
CA ILE A 288 -11.92 -22.27 -4.22
C ILE A 288 -12.89 -22.39 -5.40
N THR A 289 -13.91 -23.21 -5.26
CA THR A 289 -14.98 -23.41 -6.27
C THR A 289 -16.34 -23.32 -5.61
N GLN A 290 -17.33 -22.90 -6.36
CA GLN A 290 -18.72 -23.02 -5.90
C GLN A 290 -19.10 -24.49 -5.69
N THR A 291 -19.79 -24.77 -4.59
CA THR A 291 -20.42 -26.07 -4.38
C THR A 291 -21.81 -26.01 -5.00
N THR A 292 -22.05 -26.74 -6.07
CA THR A 292 -23.40 -27.00 -6.57
C THR A 292 -24.12 -27.86 -5.55
N THR A 293 -24.91 -27.27 -4.67
CA THR A 293 -25.83 -28.03 -3.83
C THR A 293 -26.96 -28.53 -4.73
N THR A 294 -26.88 -29.76 -5.20
CA THR A 294 -28.03 -30.43 -5.79
C THR A 294 -29.02 -30.64 -4.66
N GLN A 295 -30.06 -29.80 -4.58
CA GLN A 295 -31.21 -30.12 -3.74
C GLN A 295 -31.77 -31.47 -4.23
N LYS A 296 -31.65 -32.48 -3.39
CA LYS A 296 -32.34 -33.76 -3.55
C LYS A 296 -33.77 -33.64 -3.04
#